data_51b212c301556023f14f069b7351b090
#
_entry.id   51b212c301556023f14f069b7351b090
#
_cell.length_a   1.000
_cell.length_b   1.000
_cell.length_c   1.000
_cell.angle_alpha   90.00
_cell.angle_beta   90.00
_cell.angle_gamma   90.00
#
_symmetry.space_group_name_H-M   'P 1'
#
loop_
_entity.id
_entity.type
_entity.pdbx_description
1 polymer ?
#
loop_
_entity_poly.entity_id
_entity_poly.type
_entity_poly.pdbx_seq_one_letter_code
_entity_poly.pdbx_strand_id
1 'polypeptide(L)'
;YEPFERIPGLNVGGWFDAGDFDIQTGTHCRVILSLVAAWSEFGADRDQTYISQEERYVDIHRPDGKPDILQQIEHGSLALLAQVKNIGYPVRGIVVGNLHQYHHLGDAASITDNLPYNPNLKRGETDGKSSGTMDDRWVFTGRSAGLDYSAIEALAAAARALREYNPGFSKECLDAAVKLYEERLQLDAAGGGRGQ
;
A
#
# COMPACT_ATOMS: atom_id res chain seq x y z
N TYR A 1 0.01 -0.66 18.90
CA TYR A 1 -1.07 0.28 18.55
C TYR A 1 -2.29 -0.01 19.42
N GLU A 2 -2.93 1.05 19.90
CA GLU A 2 -4.18 0.95 20.63
C GLU A 2 -5.37 0.87 19.66
N PRO A 3 -6.51 0.29 20.09
CA PRO A 3 -7.73 0.33 19.28
C PRO A 3 -8.11 1.77 18.92
N PHE A 4 -8.42 2.02 17.65
CA PHE A 4 -8.75 3.33 17.08
C PHE A 4 -7.59 4.35 17.04
N GLU A 5 -6.37 3.91 17.30
CA GLU A 5 -5.19 4.76 17.06
C GLU A 5 -5.03 5.02 15.57
N ARG A 6 -4.94 6.30 15.21
CA ARG A 6 -4.78 6.71 13.81
C ARG A 6 -3.34 6.49 13.34
N ILE A 7 -3.17 5.78 12.24
CA ILE A 7 -1.88 5.60 11.55
C ILE A 7 -1.87 6.49 10.30
N PRO A 8 -1.16 7.63 10.32
CA PRO A 8 -1.11 8.52 9.17
C PRO A 8 -0.24 7.96 8.04
N GLY A 9 -0.41 8.50 6.82
CA GLY A 9 0.49 8.25 5.70
C GLY A 9 0.27 6.93 4.94
N LEU A 10 -0.80 6.19 5.24
CA LEU A 10 -1.09 4.90 4.56
C LEU A 10 -1.96 5.04 3.31
N ASN A 11 -2.56 6.20 3.07
CA ASN A 11 -3.48 6.42 1.95
C ASN A 11 -2.73 6.87 0.70
N VAL A 12 -1.83 6.05 0.20
CA VAL A 12 -1.01 6.32 -0.99
C VAL A 12 -0.82 5.06 -1.82
N GLY A 13 -1.02 5.17 -3.12
CA GLY A 13 -0.80 4.08 -4.07
C GLY A 13 -1.58 2.80 -3.77
N GLY A 14 -1.16 1.71 -4.42
CA GLY A 14 -1.73 0.38 -4.21
C GLY A 14 -3.02 0.11 -4.99
N TRP A 15 -3.45 -1.14 -4.95
CA TRP A 15 -4.66 -1.60 -5.63
C TRP A 15 -5.62 -2.19 -4.62
N PHE A 16 -6.90 -2.00 -4.86
CA PHE A 16 -7.94 -2.69 -4.12
C PHE A 16 -8.06 -4.14 -4.58
N ASP A 17 -8.37 -5.03 -3.64
CA ASP A 17 -8.49 -6.46 -3.92
C ASP A 17 -9.77 -6.77 -4.71
N ALA A 18 -10.88 -6.16 -4.33
CA ALA A 18 -12.20 -6.36 -4.92
C ALA A 18 -13.08 -5.10 -4.80
N GLY A 19 -14.40 -5.25 -5.01
CA GLY A 19 -15.36 -4.16 -4.91
C GLY A 19 -15.62 -3.64 -3.50
N ASP A 20 -15.03 -4.25 -2.48
CA ASP A 20 -15.06 -3.82 -1.08
C ASP A 20 -13.89 -2.93 -0.67
N PHE A 21 -13.04 -2.57 -1.64
CA PHE A 21 -11.91 -1.65 -1.46
C PHE A 21 -10.89 -2.05 -0.39
N ASP A 22 -10.69 -3.34 -0.19
CA ASP A 22 -9.66 -3.86 0.69
C ASP A 22 -8.29 -3.83 0.04
N ILE A 23 -7.26 -3.55 0.85
CA ILE A 23 -5.86 -3.70 0.48
C ILE A 23 -5.33 -4.95 1.17
N GLN A 24 -4.95 -5.95 0.38
CA GLN A 24 -4.30 -7.17 0.86
C GLN A 24 -2.81 -7.14 0.54
N THR A 25 -1.98 -6.86 1.53
CA THR A 25 -0.54 -6.60 1.33
C THR A 25 0.20 -7.78 0.72
N GLY A 26 -0.14 -9.01 1.09
CA GLY A 26 0.47 -10.21 0.48
C GLY A 26 0.17 -10.34 -1.02
N THR A 27 -1.03 -9.94 -1.46
CA THR A 27 -1.39 -9.85 -2.88
C THR A 27 -0.61 -8.74 -3.58
N HIS A 28 -0.47 -7.56 -2.96
CA HIS A 28 0.36 -6.47 -3.47
C HIS A 28 1.80 -6.90 -3.74
N CYS A 29 2.42 -7.59 -2.79
CA CYS A 29 3.78 -8.10 -2.97
C CYS A 29 3.88 -9.00 -4.22
N ARG A 30 2.93 -9.92 -4.40
CA ARG A 30 2.89 -10.81 -5.58
C ARG A 30 2.66 -10.06 -6.88
N VAL A 31 1.78 -9.06 -6.89
CA VAL A 31 1.53 -8.24 -8.08
C VAL A 31 2.77 -7.45 -8.46
N ILE A 32 3.46 -6.80 -7.52
CA ILE A 32 4.72 -6.10 -7.76
C ILE A 32 5.75 -7.05 -8.39
N LEU A 33 5.95 -8.24 -7.80
CA LEU A 33 6.89 -9.23 -8.32
C LEU A 33 6.53 -9.70 -9.73
N SER A 34 5.25 -9.93 -10.01
CA SER A 34 4.76 -10.33 -11.33
C SER A 34 4.97 -9.23 -12.39
N LEU A 35 4.71 -7.96 -12.02
CA LEU A 35 4.96 -6.82 -12.91
C LEU A 35 6.46 -6.64 -13.19
N VAL A 36 7.32 -6.78 -12.16
CA VAL A 36 8.77 -6.72 -12.34
C VAL A 36 9.26 -7.85 -13.23
N ALA A 37 8.75 -9.07 -13.06
CA ALA A 37 9.09 -10.20 -13.95
C ALA A 37 8.62 -9.93 -15.39
N ALA A 38 7.41 -9.43 -15.59
CA ALA A 38 6.90 -9.06 -16.90
C ALA A 38 7.76 -7.98 -17.58
N TRP A 39 8.18 -6.96 -16.82
CA TRP A 39 9.10 -5.95 -17.31
C TRP A 39 10.46 -6.53 -17.72
N SER A 40 11.08 -7.33 -16.84
CA SER A 40 12.44 -7.83 -17.07
C SER A 40 12.53 -8.92 -18.13
N GLU A 41 11.52 -9.78 -18.24
CA GLU A 41 11.55 -10.95 -19.14
C GLU A 41 10.93 -10.66 -20.52
N PHE A 42 9.92 -9.79 -20.58
CA PHE A 42 9.19 -9.54 -21.81
C PHE A 42 9.41 -8.14 -22.39
N GLY A 43 10.14 -7.26 -21.69
CA GLY A 43 10.39 -5.89 -22.15
C GLY A 43 9.10 -5.11 -22.38
N ALA A 44 8.13 -5.23 -21.48
CA ALA A 44 6.82 -4.59 -21.59
C ALA A 44 6.96 -3.05 -21.46
N ASP A 45 7.18 -2.36 -22.57
CA ASP A 45 7.49 -0.93 -22.66
C ASP A 45 6.33 -0.05 -23.17
N ARG A 46 5.11 -0.61 -23.21
CA ARG A 46 3.93 0.12 -23.68
C ARG A 46 3.68 1.36 -22.85
N ASP A 47 3.46 2.48 -23.54
CA ASP A 47 3.14 3.79 -22.98
C ASP A 47 1.78 4.23 -23.55
N GLN A 48 0.75 4.18 -22.74
CA GLN A 48 -0.62 4.56 -23.11
C GLN A 48 -1.32 5.33 -22.01
N THR A 49 -0.69 5.49 -20.83
CA THR A 49 -1.37 6.00 -19.66
C THR A 49 -0.55 7.11 -19.01
N TYR A 50 -1.15 8.27 -18.87
CA TYR A 50 -0.64 9.35 -18.03
C TYR A 50 -1.13 9.19 -16.60
N ILE A 51 -0.21 9.21 -15.64
CA ILE A 51 -0.53 9.14 -14.20
C ILE A 51 0.16 10.29 -13.47
N SER A 52 -0.63 11.14 -12.81
CA SER A 52 -0.15 12.15 -11.87
C SER A 52 -0.58 11.77 -10.44
N GLN A 53 0.38 11.33 -9.62
CA GLN A 53 0.12 11.05 -8.20
C GLN A 53 -0.21 12.32 -7.42
N GLU A 54 0.40 13.45 -7.78
CA GLU A 54 0.18 14.73 -7.15
C GLU A 54 -1.24 15.27 -7.40
N GLU A 55 -1.67 15.23 -8.66
CA GLU A 55 -3.00 15.69 -9.07
C GLU A 55 -4.11 14.65 -8.83
N ARG A 56 -3.74 13.40 -8.48
CA ARG A 56 -4.65 12.26 -8.37
C ARG A 56 -5.46 12.05 -9.64
N TYR A 57 -4.78 12.15 -10.77
CA TYR A 57 -5.39 12.13 -12.10
C TYR A 57 -4.77 11.00 -12.94
N VAL A 58 -5.62 10.30 -13.69
CA VAL A 58 -5.23 9.25 -14.64
C VAL A 58 -5.95 9.49 -15.98
N ASP A 59 -5.20 9.40 -17.08
CA ASP A 59 -5.73 9.40 -18.44
C ASP A 59 -5.18 8.16 -19.17
N ILE A 60 -6.05 7.18 -19.43
CA ILE A 60 -5.69 5.88 -20.01
C ILE A 60 -5.48 5.90 -21.52
N HIS A 61 -5.60 7.05 -22.17
CA HIS A 61 -5.40 7.22 -23.61
C HIS A 61 -4.36 8.28 -23.95
N ARG A 62 -3.51 8.63 -23.02
CA ARG A 62 -2.51 9.67 -23.16
C ARG A 62 -1.11 9.16 -22.83
N PRO A 63 -0.27 8.89 -23.83
CA PRO A 63 1.14 8.58 -23.61
C PRO A 63 1.86 9.75 -22.92
N ASP A 64 2.81 9.43 -22.02
CA ASP A 64 3.60 10.42 -21.27
C ASP A 64 5.11 10.21 -21.38
N GLY A 65 5.56 9.30 -22.22
CA GLY A 65 6.97 8.95 -22.40
C GLY A 65 7.50 7.95 -21.37
N LYS A 66 6.61 7.35 -20.57
CA LYS A 66 6.98 6.40 -19.51
C LYS A 66 6.27 5.07 -19.73
N PRO A 67 6.96 3.93 -19.59
CA PRO A 67 6.30 2.63 -19.65
C PRO A 67 5.24 2.47 -18.56
N ASP A 68 4.01 2.15 -18.95
CA ASP A 68 2.87 1.98 -18.02
C ASP A 68 3.17 0.96 -16.92
N ILE A 69 3.92 -0.10 -17.22
CA ILE A 69 4.27 -1.13 -16.24
C ILE A 69 5.17 -0.59 -15.12
N LEU A 70 6.09 0.33 -15.43
CA LEU A 70 6.92 0.97 -14.42
C LEU A 70 6.11 1.91 -13.53
N GLN A 71 5.14 2.63 -14.10
CA GLN A 71 4.18 3.42 -13.34
C GLN A 71 3.36 2.54 -12.39
N GLN A 72 2.93 1.35 -12.83
CA GLN A 72 2.20 0.40 -11.99
C GLN A 72 3.08 -0.22 -10.90
N ILE A 73 4.33 -0.56 -11.18
CA ILE A 73 5.30 -1.02 -10.17
C ILE A 73 5.50 0.06 -9.10
N GLU A 74 5.68 1.32 -9.51
CA GLU A 74 5.78 2.45 -8.58
C GLU A 74 4.51 2.58 -7.72
N HIS A 75 3.33 2.57 -8.36
CA HIS A 75 2.04 2.72 -7.69
C HIS A 75 1.81 1.67 -6.58
N GLY A 76 2.05 0.40 -6.88
CA GLY A 76 1.94 -0.67 -5.88
C GLY A 76 2.99 -0.56 -4.78
N SER A 77 4.22 -0.18 -5.15
CA SER A 77 5.33 -0.04 -4.22
C SER A 77 5.16 1.14 -3.25
N LEU A 78 4.45 2.21 -3.65
CA LEU A 78 4.10 3.34 -2.77
C LEU A 78 3.32 2.86 -1.54
N ALA A 79 2.30 2.02 -1.73
CA ALA A 79 1.48 1.51 -0.62
C ALA A 79 2.28 0.61 0.32
N LEU A 80 3.16 -0.24 -0.23
CA LEU A 80 3.99 -1.14 0.56
C LEU A 80 5.07 -0.35 1.33
N LEU A 81 5.73 0.59 0.67
CA LEU A 81 6.73 1.45 1.29
C LEU A 81 6.13 2.33 2.40
N ALA A 82 4.90 2.82 2.20
CA ALA A 82 4.19 3.60 3.20
C ALA A 82 3.94 2.81 4.50
N GLN A 83 3.58 1.53 4.39
CA GLN A 83 3.44 0.66 5.56
C GLN A 83 4.77 0.49 6.31
N VAL A 84 5.85 0.17 5.59
CA VAL A 84 7.18 -0.01 6.19
C VAL A 84 7.69 1.30 6.83
N LYS A 85 7.44 2.44 6.21
CA LYS A 85 7.88 3.75 6.74
C LYS A 85 7.08 4.20 7.97
N ASN A 86 5.76 4.04 7.95
CA ASN A 86 4.89 4.60 8.99
C ASN A 86 4.60 3.62 10.15
N ILE A 87 4.74 2.32 9.91
CA ILE A 87 4.47 1.27 10.91
C ILE A 87 5.77 0.55 11.32
N GLY A 88 6.75 0.48 10.42
CA GLY A 88 8.00 -0.26 10.59
C GLY A 88 8.00 -1.64 9.94
N TYR A 89 6.83 -2.16 9.53
CA TYR A 89 6.66 -3.47 8.89
C TYR A 89 5.40 -3.51 8.04
N PRO A 90 5.26 -4.47 7.10
CA PRO A 90 4.05 -4.64 6.31
C PRO A 90 2.91 -5.20 7.16
N VAL A 91 1.72 -4.64 7.02
CA VAL A 91 0.50 -5.10 7.70
C VAL A 91 -0.27 -6.08 6.81
N ARG A 92 -1.06 -6.96 7.42
CA ARG A 92 -1.82 -7.99 6.67
C ARG A 92 -2.79 -7.38 5.68
N GLY A 93 -3.47 -6.33 6.09
CA GLY A 93 -4.45 -5.67 5.24
C GLY A 93 -4.92 -4.35 5.82
N ILE A 94 -5.52 -3.54 4.94
CA ILE A 94 -6.23 -2.32 5.25
C ILE A 94 -7.62 -2.49 4.66
N VAL A 95 -8.65 -2.51 5.50
CA VAL A 95 -10.02 -2.89 5.09
C VAL A 95 -10.99 -1.76 5.36
N VAL A 96 -12.12 -1.76 4.66
CA VAL A 96 -13.22 -0.85 4.94
C VAL A 96 -13.88 -1.26 6.25
N GLY A 97 -14.20 -0.30 7.12
CA GLY A 97 -14.81 -0.54 8.43
C GLY A 97 -16.21 -1.18 8.38
N ASN A 98 -16.89 -1.08 7.24
CA ASN A 98 -18.20 -1.69 7.02
C ASN A 98 -18.13 -2.75 5.91
N LEU A 99 -18.12 -4.01 6.31
CA LEU A 99 -18.06 -5.16 5.39
C LEU A 99 -19.32 -5.38 4.53
N HIS A 100 -20.36 -4.57 4.71
CA HIS A 100 -21.60 -4.66 3.91
C HIS A 100 -21.58 -3.75 2.67
N GLN A 101 -20.49 -3.06 2.42
CA GLN A 101 -20.42 -2.07 1.35
C GLN A 101 -19.67 -2.61 0.14
N TYR A 102 -20.42 -2.97 -0.90
CA TYR A 102 -19.88 -3.04 -2.26
C TYR A 102 -20.22 -1.72 -2.97
N HIS A 103 -19.20 -0.95 -3.32
CA HIS A 103 -19.34 0.33 -4.01
C HIS A 103 -18.92 0.19 -5.46
N HIS A 104 -19.43 1.08 -6.31
CA HIS A 104 -18.93 1.21 -7.67
C HIS A 104 -17.49 1.71 -7.68
N LEU A 105 -16.73 1.34 -8.70
CA LEU A 105 -15.38 1.87 -8.89
C LEU A 105 -15.43 3.41 -8.91
N GLY A 106 -14.57 4.04 -8.12
CA GLY A 106 -14.51 5.49 -7.97
C GLY A 106 -15.26 6.04 -6.76
N ASP A 107 -16.17 5.29 -6.15
CA ASP A 107 -16.92 5.76 -4.98
C ASP A 107 -16.08 5.77 -3.70
N ALA A 108 -14.94 5.10 -3.69
CA ALA A 108 -14.06 5.00 -2.52
C ALA A 108 -13.65 6.36 -1.92
N ALA A 109 -13.51 7.38 -2.78
CA ALA A 109 -13.18 8.74 -2.34
C ALA A 109 -14.38 9.47 -1.70
N SER A 110 -15.61 9.04 -1.98
CA SER A 110 -16.84 9.69 -1.50
C SER A 110 -17.49 8.99 -0.31
N ILE A 111 -16.97 7.85 0.12
CA ILE A 111 -17.52 7.09 1.25
C ILE A 111 -17.03 7.55 2.62
N THR A 112 -15.99 8.40 2.68
CA THR A 112 -15.45 8.94 3.93
C THR A 112 -15.84 10.40 4.13
N ASP A 113 -16.13 10.76 5.38
CA ASP A 113 -16.37 12.16 5.79
C ASP A 113 -15.05 12.94 6.02
N ASN A 114 -13.89 12.30 5.81
CA ASN A 114 -12.54 12.83 6.02
C ASN A 114 -12.20 13.18 7.49
N LEU A 115 -13.01 12.75 8.43
CA LEU A 115 -12.78 12.92 9.87
C LEU A 115 -12.45 11.56 10.50
N PRO A 116 -11.49 11.48 11.43
CA PRO A 116 -11.20 10.25 12.17
C PRO A 116 -12.43 9.78 12.95
N TYR A 117 -12.66 8.47 12.99
CA TYR A 117 -13.73 7.89 13.78
C TYR A 117 -13.51 8.11 15.28
N ASN A 118 -14.58 8.51 15.97
CA ASN A 118 -14.60 8.63 17.42
C ASN A 118 -15.77 7.80 17.99
N PRO A 119 -15.50 6.69 18.69
CA PRO A 119 -16.54 5.81 19.22
C PRO A 119 -17.41 6.45 20.32
N ASN A 120 -17.01 7.61 20.84
CA ASN A 120 -17.80 8.35 21.84
C ASN A 120 -18.87 9.29 21.23
N LEU A 121 -18.83 9.49 19.92
CA LEU A 121 -19.82 10.25 19.17
C LEU A 121 -20.86 9.32 18.55
N LYS A 122 -22.10 9.79 18.42
CA LYS A 122 -23.12 9.06 17.69
C LYS A 122 -22.88 9.17 16.18
N ARG A 123 -23.38 8.19 15.43
CA ARG A 123 -23.32 8.21 13.97
C ARG A 123 -23.88 9.52 13.41
N GLY A 124 -23.05 10.21 12.60
CA GLY A 124 -23.38 11.51 12.00
C GLY A 124 -23.13 12.72 12.91
N GLU A 125 -22.71 12.53 14.15
CA GLU A 125 -22.23 13.61 15.02
C GLU A 125 -20.75 13.90 14.75
N THR A 126 -20.33 15.15 14.95
CA THR A 126 -18.93 15.59 14.82
C THR A 126 -18.59 16.63 15.88
N ASP A 127 -17.36 16.58 16.36
CA ASP A 127 -16.75 17.64 17.19
C ASP A 127 -15.87 18.61 16.38
N GLY A 128 -15.92 18.52 15.04
CA GLY A 128 -15.11 19.30 14.11
C GLY A 128 -13.70 18.77 13.90
N LYS A 129 -13.27 17.73 14.63
CA LYS A 129 -11.98 17.06 14.51
C LYS A 129 -12.12 15.56 14.28
N SER A 130 -13.21 14.98 14.75
CA SER A 130 -13.56 13.58 14.64
C SER A 130 -15.06 13.42 14.40
N SER A 131 -15.49 12.23 13.98
CA SER A 131 -16.85 11.89 13.62
C SER A 131 -17.27 10.56 14.25
N GLY A 132 -18.57 10.41 14.56
CA GLY A 132 -19.18 9.15 14.95
C GLY A 132 -19.54 8.25 13.76
N THR A 133 -19.20 8.63 12.54
CA THR A 133 -19.42 7.81 11.35
C THR A 133 -18.26 6.84 11.16
N MET A 134 -18.56 5.54 11.12
CA MET A 134 -17.55 4.48 10.95
C MET A 134 -17.26 4.27 9.46
N ASP A 135 -16.50 5.17 8.86
CA ASP A 135 -16.11 5.16 7.45
C ASP A 135 -14.58 5.15 7.25
N ASP A 136 -13.81 5.18 8.34
CA ASP A 136 -12.37 4.98 8.31
C ASP A 136 -11.99 3.55 7.96
N ARG A 137 -10.80 3.40 7.39
CA ARG A 137 -10.21 2.09 7.11
C ARG A 137 -9.50 1.53 8.33
N TRP A 138 -9.66 0.24 8.51
CA TRP A 138 -9.05 -0.52 9.61
C TRP A 138 -7.76 -1.16 9.15
N VAL A 139 -6.73 -1.06 9.98
CA VAL A 139 -5.40 -1.63 9.72
C VAL A 139 -5.17 -2.84 10.62
N PHE A 140 -4.91 -4.00 10.02
CA PHE A 140 -4.54 -5.21 10.77
C PHE A 140 -3.04 -5.22 11.06
N THR A 141 -2.64 -4.70 12.21
CA THR A 141 -1.25 -4.46 12.61
C THR A 141 -0.47 -5.69 13.06
N GLY A 142 -1.06 -6.88 13.04
CA GLY A 142 -0.36 -8.12 13.39
C GLY A 142 0.81 -8.41 12.44
N ARG A 143 2.04 -8.44 12.97
CA ARG A 143 3.25 -8.73 12.18
C ARG A 143 3.36 -10.21 11.84
N SER A 144 3.87 -10.53 10.66
CA SER A 144 4.07 -11.89 10.15
C SER A 144 5.43 -12.02 9.47
N ALA A 145 6.23 -13.00 9.85
CA ALA A 145 7.54 -13.25 9.24
C ALA A 145 7.44 -13.51 7.73
N GLY A 146 6.46 -14.31 7.31
CA GLY A 146 6.24 -14.58 5.88
C GLY A 146 5.89 -13.31 5.09
N LEU A 147 5.13 -12.40 5.69
CA LEU A 147 4.79 -11.13 5.04
C LEU A 147 5.99 -10.17 5.02
N ASP A 148 6.80 -10.14 6.09
CA ASP A 148 8.06 -9.38 6.10
C ASP A 148 8.95 -9.78 4.93
N TYR A 149 9.20 -11.09 4.74
CA TYR A 149 10.00 -11.59 3.61
C TYR A 149 9.39 -11.29 2.25
N SER A 150 8.06 -11.42 2.10
CA SER A 150 7.38 -11.05 0.85
C SER A 150 7.53 -9.56 0.52
N ALA A 151 7.49 -8.69 1.52
CA ALA A 151 7.67 -7.26 1.34
C ALA A 151 9.13 -6.91 1.01
N ILE A 152 10.09 -7.55 1.66
CA ILE A 152 11.52 -7.40 1.36
C ILE A 152 11.79 -7.74 -0.11
N GLU A 153 11.30 -8.89 -0.56
CA GLU A 153 11.45 -9.34 -1.95
C GLU A 153 10.82 -8.36 -2.94
N ALA A 154 9.58 -7.93 -2.68
CA ALA A 154 8.84 -7.02 -3.55
C ALA A 154 9.51 -5.64 -3.63
N LEU A 155 9.92 -5.04 -2.51
CA LEU A 155 10.61 -3.75 -2.48
C LEU A 155 11.98 -3.81 -3.14
N ALA A 156 12.75 -4.87 -2.95
CA ALA A 156 14.03 -5.06 -3.61
C ALA A 156 13.88 -5.24 -5.13
N ALA A 157 12.86 -5.99 -5.56
CA ALA A 157 12.55 -6.14 -6.97
C ALA A 157 12.10 -4.82 -7.62
N ALA A 158 11.20 -4.07 -6.93
CA ALA A 158 10.77 -2.74 -7.38
C ALA A 158 11.95 -1.77 -7.48
N ALA A 159 12.85 -1.75 -6.49
CA ALA A 159 14.05 -0.93 -6.52
C ALA A 159 14.91 -1.21 -7.77
N ARG A 160 15.06 -2.48 -8.13
CA ARG A 160 15.80 -2.87 -9.34
C ARG A 160 15.12 -2.37 -10.61
N ALA A 161 13.80 -2.55 -10.74
CA ALA A 161 13.05 -2.16 -11.92
C ALA A 161 12.97 -0.64 -12.10
N LEU A 162 12.84 0.10 -11.00
CA LEU A 162 12.65 1.55 -11.01
C LEU A 162 13.95 2.36 -11.00
N ARG A 163 15.11 1.73 -11.03
CA ARG A 163 16.42 2.38 -10.87
C ARG A 163 16.64 3.54 -11.83
N GLU A 164 16.30 3.36 -13.10
CA GLU A 164 16.47 4.39 -14.13
C GLU A 164 15.21 5.24 -14.30
N TYR A 165 14.06 4.70 -13.96
CA TYR A 165 12.78 5.37 -14.07
C TYR A 165 12.56 6.42 -12.97
N ASN A 166 12.77 6.07 -11.70
CA ASN A 166 12.69 6.95 -10.54
C ASN A 166 13.79 6.59 -9.52
N PRO A 167 15.04 7.09 -9.71
CA PRO A 167 16.17 6.71 -8.87
C PRO A 167 15.99 7.02 -7.38
N GLY A 168 15.30 8.13 -7.06
CA GLY A 168 15.01 8.51 -5.69
C GLY A 168 14.11 7.49 -5.00
N PHE A 169 12.98 7.17 -5.60
CA PHE A 169 12.04 6.19 -5.08
C PHE A 169 12.63 4.76 -5.07
N SER A 170 13.39 4.40 -6.11
CA SER A 170 14.15 3.14 -6.15
C SER A 170 15.05 3.00 -4.92
N LYS A 171 15.79 4.05 -4.59
CA LYS A 171 16.66 4.04 -3.40
C LYS A 171 15.85 3.87 -2.10
N GLU A 172 14.73 4.57 -1.97
CA GLU A 172 13.86 4.44 -0.79
C GLU A 172 13.31 3.02 -0.63
N CYS A 173 12.92 2.36 -1.72
CA CYS A 173 12.49 0.96 -1.71
C CYS A 173 13.61 0.02 -1.27
N LEU A 174 14.83 0.23 -1.79
CA LEU A 174 16.00 -0.58 -1.40
C LEU A 174 16.36 -0.39 0.07
N ASP A 175 16.43 0.84 0.53
CA ASP A 175 16.78 1.16 1.93
C ASP A 175 15.73 0.53 2.89
N ALA A 176 14.45 0.59 2.54
CA ALA A 176 13.37 -0.03 3.31
C ALA A 176 13.48 -1.56 3.32
N ALA A 177 13.78 -2.19 2.17
CA ALA A 177 13.98 -3.63 2.07
C ALA A 177 15.15 -4.11 2.93
N VAL A 178 16.29 -3.41 2.86
CA VAL A 178 17.50 -3.75 3.67
C VAL A 178 17.19 -3.62 5.16
N LYS A 179 16.62 -2.50 5.57
CA LYS A 179 16.27 -2.27 6.98
C LYS A 179 15.32 -3.35 7.51
N LEU A 180 14.25 -3.65 6.76
CA LEU A 180 13.28 -4.67 7.15
C LEU A 180 13.92 -6.06 7.24
N TYR A 181 14.85 -6.37 6.33
CA TYR A 181 15.59 -7.63 6.33
C TYR A 181 16.49 -7.76 7.57
N GLU A 182 17.25 -6.72 7.90
CA GLU A 182 18.12 -6.70 9.09
C GLU A 182 17.30 -6.87 10.38
N GLU A 183 16.17 -6.15 10.49
CA GLU A 183 15.25 -6.30 11.62
C GLU A 183 14.67 -7.72 11.69
N ARG A 184 14.30 -8.30 10.54
CA ARG A 184 13.75 -9.66 10.50
C ARG A 184 14.77 -10.69 10.95
N LEU A 185 16.01 -10.59 10.53
CA LEU A 185 17.09 -11.49 10.99
C LEU A 185 17.27 -11.44 12.51
N GLN A 186 17.22 -10.25 13.12
CA GLN A 186 17.30 -10.10 14.57
C GLN A 186 16.11 -10.76 15.29
N LEU A 187 14.90 -10.60 14.77
CA LEU A 187 13.71 -11.23 15.32
C LEU A 187 13.75 -12.77 15.21
N ASP A 188 14.24 -13.29 14.10
CA ASP A 188 14.37 -14.73 13.90
C ASP A 188 15.44 -15.33 14.85
N ALA A 189 16.57 -14.65 15.02
CA ALA A 189 17.62 -15.05 15.95
C ALA A 189 17.14 -15.00 17.42
N ALA A 190 16.25 -14.06 17.76
CA ALA A 190 15.65 -13.97 19.10
C ALA A 190 14.53 -15.01 19.36
N GLY A 191 14.26 -15.91 18.42
CA GLY A 191 13.21 -16.94 18.54
C GLY A 191 11.80 -16.43 18.24
N GLY A 192 11.66 -15.20 17.74
CA GLY A 192 10.38 -14.58 17.34
C GLY A 192 9.80 -15.10 16.02
N GLY A 193 10.33 -16.18 15.47
CA GLY A 193 9.94 -16.72 14.16
C GLY A 193 8.92 -17.85 14.18
N ARG A 194 8.43 -18.29 15.34
CA ARG A 194 7.36 -19.30 15.41
C ARG A 194 6.03 -18.58 15.57
N GLY A 195 5.43 -18.26 14.43
CA GLY A 195 4.08 -17.76 14.38
C GLY A 195 3.09 -18.77 14.94
N GLN A 196 2.23 -18.33 15.78
CA GLN A 196 0.95 -18.96 16.06
C GLN A 196 -0.02 -18.66 14.93
#